data_b5865dcd66e47bc0e709a736a8990b5b
#
_entry.id   b5865dcd66e47bc0e709a736a8990b5b
#
_cell.length_a   1.000
_cell.length_b   1.000
_cell.length_c   1.000
_cell.angle_alpha   90.00
_cell.angle_beta   90.00
_cell.angle_gamma   90.00
#
_symmetry.space_group_name_H-M   'P 1'
#
loop_
_entity.id
_entity.type
_entity.pdbx_description
1 polymer ?
#
loop_
_entity_poly.entity_id
_entity_poly.type
_entity_poly.pdbx_seq_one_letter_code
_entity_poly.pdbx_strand_id
1 'polypeptide(L)'
;IRMDWKGWRQDANPTKDYEMFKLVREFLSEGQYLGFDANNGYSVSTAIQQGRKFEELGIDHFEEPLPNWDLPGLKQVADALDVAVSAGEQDAYRWWFHHLVLLGDPDILQPDILSAGGPSEVKKIFDLATMWNKPVMPHSPQAGINSMASLHTYSTVQNATRPHEFSTEFSGPLDDVHELYGDVVIPIKGQMHLSDRPGLGIELNETAVTKLTL
;
A
#
# COMPACT_ATOMS: atom_id res chain seq x y z
N ILE A 1 -0.49 -5.13 -9.08
CA ILE A 1 -1.46 -6.25 -9.17
C ILE A 1 -1.64 -6.78 -7.78
N ARG A 2 -2.86 -6.87 -7.34
CA ARG A 2 -3.25 -7.54 -6.11
C ARG A 2 -3.92 -8.86 -6.44
N MET A 3 -3.53 -9.92 -5.75
CA MET A 3 -4.18 -11.22 -5.86
C MET A 3 -5.14 -11.40 -4.70
N ASP A 4 -6.43 -11.46 -5.00
CA ASP A 4 -7.47 -11.76 -4.03
C ASP A 4 -7.85 -13.24 -4.10
N TRP A 5 -7.53 -13.98 -3.07
CA TRP A 5 -7.87 -15.39 -2.97
C TRP A 5 -9.10 -15.57 -2.09
N LYS A 6 -10.19 -15.98 -2.68
CA LYS A 6 -11.38 -16.39 -1.92
C LYS A 6 -11.04 -17.56 -1.01
N GLY A 7 -10.84 -17.24 0.25
CA GLY A 7 -10.45 -18.20 1.29
C GLY A 7 -8.93 -18.31 1.41
N TRP A 8 -8.46 -18.07 2.61
CA TRP A 8 -7.06 -18.06 2.97
C TRP A 8 -6.41 -19.44 2.73
N ARG A 9 -5.61 -19.53 1.72
CA ARG A 9 -4.88 -20.74 1.39
C ARG A 9 -3.50 -20.37 0.89
N GLN A 10 -2.49 -20.68 1.69
CA GLN A 10 -1.10 -20.47 1.36
C GLN A 10 -0.73 -21.21 0.05
N ASP A 11 0.05 -20.52 -0.79
CA ASP A 11 0.53 -21.05 -2.08
C ASP A 11 -0.60 -21.53 -3.01
N ALA A 12 -1.72 -20.82 -3.04
CA ALA A 12 -2.93 -21.26 -3.73
C ALA A 12 -2.71 -21.51 -5.24
N ASN A 13 -2.06 -20.58 -5.94
CA ASN A 13 -1.80 -20.74 -7.36
C ASN A 13 -0.63 -19.87 -7.89
N PRO A 14 0.61 -20.12 -7.45
CA PRO A 14 1.77 -19.29 -7.85
C PRO A 14 2.02 -19.24 -9.36
N THR A 15 1.63 -20.28 -10.09
CA THR A 15 1.74 -20.28 -11.56
C THR A 15 0.81 -19.26 -12.20
N LYS A 16 -0.45 -19.20 -11.73
CA LYS A 16 -1.42 -18.24 -12.24
C LYS A 16 -1.01 -16.82 -11.90
N ASP A 17 -0.42 -16.58 -10.72
CA ASP A 17 0.09 -15.29 -10.30
C ASP A 17 1.16 -14.78 -11.26
N TYR A 18 2.11 -15.64 -11.58
CA TYR A 18 3.17 -15.34 -12.54
C TYR A 18 2.62 -15.03 -13.93
N GLU A 19 1.72 -15.86 -14.45
CA GLU A 19 1.11 -15.66 -15.78
C GLU A 19 0.32 -14.33 -15.83
N MET A 20 -0.40 -13.99 -14.76
CA MET A 20 -1.14 -12.73 -14.66
C MET A 20 -0.18 -11.54 -14.61
N PHE A 21 0.88 -11.61 -13.81
CA PHE A 21 1.89 -10.54 -13.74
C PHE A 21 2.54 -10.31 -15.10
N LYS A 22 2.95 -11.39 -15.76
CA LYS A 22 3.52 -11.34 -17.10
C LYS A 22 2.58 -10.70 -18.11
N LEU A 23 1.31 -11.12 -18.12
CA LEU A 23 0.30 -10.54 -19.00
C LEU A 23 0.15 -9.03 -18.79
N VAL A 24 0.06 -8.56 -17.54
CA VAL A 24 -0.05 -7.12 -17.25
C VAL A 24 1.23 -6.39 -17.67
N ARG A 25 2.42 -6.97 -17.43
CA ARG A 25 3.68 -6.35 -17.88
C ARG A 25 3.73 -6.12 -19.37
N GLU A 26 3.18 -7.03 -20.17
CA GLU A 26 3.11 -6.90 -21.64
C GLU A 26 2.22 -5.73 -22.11
N PHE A 27 1.22 -5.32 -21.30
CA PHE A 27 0.34 -4.19 -21.61
C PHE A 27 0.88 -2.84 -21.15
N LEU A 28 1.83 -2.82 -20.22
CA LEU A 28 2.37 -1.57 -19.70
C LEU A 28 3.45 -0.98 -20.61
N SER A 29 3.44 0.34 -20.74
CA SER A 29 4.48 1.06 -21.45
C SER A 29 5.81 1.02 -20.71
N GLU A 30 6.90 1.22 -21.43
CA GLU A 30 8.23 1.39 -20.83
C GLU A 30 8.22 2.54 -19.81
N GLY A 31 8.86 2.30 -18.65
CA GLY A 31 8.92 3.26 -17.56
C GLY A 31 7.71 3.28 -16.61
N GLN A 32 6.68 2.48 -16.87
CA GLN A 32 5.60 2.28 -15.90
C GLN A 32 5.99 1.24 -14.86
N TYR A 33 5.83 1.61 -13.59
CA TYR A 33 6.06 0.71 -12.45
C TYR A 33 4.95 -0.34 -12.34
N LEU A 34 5.33 -1.54 -11.95
CA LEU A 34 4.41 -2.65 -11.71
C LEU A 34 4.80 -3.36 -10.42
N GLY A 35 4.01 -3.19 -9.37
CA GLY A 35 4.13 -3.96 -8.14
C GLY A 35 3.25 -5.21 -8.16
N PHE A 36 3.56 -6.15 -7.30
CA PHE A 36 2.76 -7.34 -7.04
C PHE A 36 2.49 -7.47 -5.55
N ASP A 37 1.22 -7.47 -5.18
CA ASP A 37 0.75 -7.71 -3.83
C ASP A 37 0.28 -9.17 -3.72
N ALA A 38 1.01 -9.97 -2.93
CA ALA A 38 0.67 -11.36 -2.67
C ALA A 38 -0.34 -11.52 -1.52
N ASN A 39 -0.68 -10.44 -0.85
CA ASN A 39 -1.70 -10.42 0.20
C ASN A 39 -1.50 -11.52 1.25
N ASN A 40 -0.29 -11.65 1.77
CA ASN A 40 0.11 -12.68 2.75
C ASN A 40 0.02 -14.13 2.24
N GLY A 41 0.00 -14.34 0.94
CA GLY A 41 -0.43 -15.61 0.33
C GLY A 41 0.63 -16.68 0.18
N TYR A 42 1.92 -16.41 0.41
CA TYR A 42 2.98 -17.38 0.13
C TYR A 42 3.65 -17.96 1.37
N SER A 43 4.27 -19.11 1.18
CA SER A 43 5.33 -19.64 2.05
C SER A 43 6.67 -18.96 1.69
N VAL A 44 7.65 -18.98 2.59
CA VAL A 44 9.00 -18.42 2.35
C VAL A 44 9.61 -18.92 1.05
N SER A 45 9.55 -20.25 0.82
CA SER A 45 10.12 -20.87 -0.39
C SER A 45 9.42 -20.41 -1.66
N THR A 46 8.10 -20.32 -1.63
CA THR A 46 7.29 -19.87 -2.78
C THR A 46 7.51 -18.37 -3.04
N ALA A 47 7.53 -17.55 -2.00
CA ALA A 47 7.80 -16.12 -2.11
C ALA A 47 9.16 -15.85 -2.79
N ILE A 48 10.23 -16.52 -2.37
CA ILE A 48 11.55 -16.37 -2.98
C ILE A 48 11.53 -16.85 -4.44
N GLN A 49 10.88 -17.98 -4.75
CA GLN A 49 10.80 -18.47 -6.12
C GLN A 49 9.99 -17.53 -7.04
N GLN A 50 8.86 -17.01 -6.57
CA GLN A 50 8.04 -16.08 -7.34
C GLN A 50 8.73 -14.72 -7.47
N GLY A 51 9.30 -14.19 -6.40
CA GLY A 51 10.04 -12.93 -6.42
C GLY A 51 11.12 -12.93 -7.51
N ARG A 52 11.95 -13.98 -7.58
CA ARG A 52 12.98 -14.12 -8.63
C ARG A 52 12.41 -14.13 -10.04
N LYS A 53 11.25 -14.76 -10.25
CA LYS A 53 10.59 -14.73 -11.57
C LYS A 53 10.03 -13.35 -11.90
N PHE A 54 9.51 -12.63 -10.90
CA PHE A 54 9.01 -11.28 -11.09
C PHE A 54 10.16 -10.28 -11.34
N GLU A 55 11.33 -10.48 -10.76
CA GLU A 55 12.54 -9.71 -11.06
C GLU A 55 12.92 -9.79 -12.53
N GLU A 56 12.85 -10.98 -13.15
CA GLU A 56 13.10 -11.16 -14.58
C GLU A 56 12.11 -10.37 -15.47
N LEU A 57 10.93 -10.05 -14.96
CA LEU A 57 9.89 -9.26 -15.61
C LEU A 57 9.90 -7.77 -15.24
N GLY A 58 10.86 -7.35 -14.41
CA GLY A 58 11.02 -5.95 -14.01
C GLY A 58 9.94 -5.46 -13.02
N ILE A 59 9.69 -6.25 -11.99
CA ILE A 59 8.85 -5.83 -10.86
C ILE A 59 9.44 -4.61 -10.15
N ASP A 60 8.60 -3.69 -9.68
CA ASP A 60 9.03 -2.52 -8.92
C ASP A 60 9.14 -2.83 -7.41
N HIS A 61 8.15 -3.50 -6.85
CA HIS A 61 8.16 -3.95 -5.46
C HIS A 61 7.28 -5.19 -5.28
N PHE A 62 7.59 -5.96 -4.25
CA PHE A 62 6.89 -7.18 -3.88
C PHE A 62 6.24 -7.00 -2.51
N GLU A 63 4.93 -6.83 -2.51
CA GLU A 63 4.13 -6.48 -1.35
C GLU A 63 3.58 -7.71 -0.65
N GLU A 64 3.62 -7.67 0.69
CA GLU A 64 3.10 -8.70 1.60
C GLU A 64 3.29 -10.15 1.12
N PRO A 65 4.52 -10.58 0.82
CA PRO A 65 4.74 -11.94 0.32
C PRO A 65 4.31 -13.02 1.31
N LEU A 66 4.38 -12.74 2.61
CA LEU A 66 4.13 -13.68 3.70
C LEU A 66 3.08 -13.15 4.68
N PRO A 67 2.47 -14.04 5.49
CA PRO A 67 1.68 -13.60 6.64
C PRO A 67 2.41 -12.59 7.52
N ASN A 68 1.75 -11.51 7.90
CA ASN A 68 2.35 -10.36 8.60
C ASN A 68 2.98 -10.70 9.96
N TRP A 69 2.64 -11.83 10.57
CA TRP A 69 3.26 -12.32 11.81
C TRP A 69 4.58 -13.08 11.59
N ASP A 70 4.88 -13.54 10.35
CA ASP A 70 6.11 -14.27 10.04
C ASP A 70 7.28 -13.32 9.72
N LEU A 71 7.65 -12.50 10.70
CA LEU A 71 8.74 -11.54 10.54
C LEU A 71 10.10 -12.20 10.20
N PRO A 72 10.50 -13.32 10.83
CA PRO A 72 11.72 -14.01 10.42
C PRO A 72 11.69 -14.55 8.99
N GLY A 73 10.52 -15.00 8.53
CA GLY A 73 10.33 -15.42 7.14
C GLY A 73 10.41 -14.23 6.18
N LEU A 74 9.79 -13.10 6.53
CA LEU A 74 9.84 -11.87 5.74
C LEU A 74 11.29 -11.41 5.52
N LYS A 75 12.10 -11.44 6.58
CA LYS A 75 13.52 -11.13 6.46
C LYS A 75 14.25 -12.09 5.52
N GLN A 76 13.96 -13.39 5.57
CA GLN A 76 14.56 -14.34 4.63
C GLN A 76 14.20 -14.03 3.17
N VAL A 77 12.97 -13.58 2.92
CA VAL A 77 12.54 -13.18 1.57
C VAL A 77 13.26 -11.90 1.13
N ALA A 78 13.29 -10.87 1.98
CA ALA A 78 13.97 -9.61 1.68
C ALA A 78 15.48 -9.82 1.44
N ASP A 79 16.15 -10.62 2.27
CA ASP A 79 17.58 -10.95 2.11
C ASP A 79 17.89 -11.76 0.83
N ALA A 80 16.90 -12.47 0.26
CA ALA A 80 17.10 -13.37 -0.88
C ALA A 80 16.78 -12.75 -2.24
N LEU A 81 16.12 -11.60 -2.26
CA LEU A 81 15.66 -10.93 -3.47
C LEU A 81 16.38 -9.60 -3.68
N ASP A 82 16.53 -9.21 -4.94
CA ASP A 82 17.04 -7.89 -5.33
C ASP A 82 15.91 -6.86 -5.44
N VAL A 83 14.66 -7.32 -5.66
CA VAL A 83 13.48 -6.45 -5.65
C VAL A 83 13.14 -5.98 -4.25
N ALA A 84 12.70 -4.74 -4.13
CA ALA A 84 12.25 -4.20 -2.85
C ALA A 84 11.02 -4.95 -2.32
N VAL A 85 11.12 -5.50 -1.11
CA VAL A 85 10.01 -6.14 -0.39
C VAL A 85 9.31 -5.10 0.46
N SER A 86 7.99 -5.03 0.40
CA SER A 86 7.17 -4.09 1.15
C SER A 86 6.17 -4.78 2.06
N ALA A 87 5.89 -4.16 3.22
CA ALA A 87 4.95 -4.68 4.20
C ALA A 87 4.48 -3.59 5.19
N GLY A 88 3.37 -3.86 5.89
CA GLY A 88 2.95 -3.04 7.02
C GLY A 88 1.50 -2.54 6.96
N GLU A 89 0.71 -2.81 5.93
CA GLU A 89 -0.66 -2.30 5.80
C GLU A 89 -1.60 -2.83 6.89
N GLN A 90 -1.36 -4.04 7.37
CA GLN A 90 -2.16 -4.69 8.41
C GLN A 90 -1.64 -4.40 9.82
N ASP A 91 -0.56 -3.66 9.95
CA ASP A 91 0.16 -3.48 11.20
C ASP A 91 -0.35 -2.24 11.96
N ALA A 92 -0.37 -2.35 13.30
CA ALA A 92 -0.88 -1.30 14.16
C ALA A 92 0.24 -0.70 15.02
N TYR A 93 0.21 0.64 15.15
CA TYR A 93 1.08 1.42 16.03
C TYR A 93 2.59 1.27 15.76
N ARG A 94 3.33 2.33 16.08
CA ARG A 94 4.81 2.39 15.96
C ARG A 94 5.56 1.24 16.59
N TRP A 95 5.00 0.63 17.65
CA TRP A 95 5.66 -0.48 18.37
C TRP A 95 5.73 -1.74 17.52
N TRP A 96 4.68 -2.03 16.76
CA TRP A 96 4.72 -3.13 15.81
C TRP A 96 5.64 -2.80 14.62
N PHE A 97 5.59 -1.59 14.10
CA PHE A 97 6.51 -1.16 13.03
C PHE A 97 7.97 -1.19 13.47
N HIS A 98 8.26 -0.93 14.76
CA HIS A 98 9.59 -1.13 15.31
C HIS A 98 10.01 -2.60 15.25
N HIS A 99 9.13 -3.54 15.58
CA HIS A 99 9.41 -4.97 15.45
C HIS A 99 9.52 -5.40 13.99
N LEU A 100 8.65 -4.90 13.12
CA LEU A 100 8.69 -5.15 11.67
C LEU A 100 10.05 -4.79 11.09
N VAL A 101 10.58 -3.61 11.42
CA VAL A 101 11.91 -3.18 10.94
C VAL A 101 13.03 -4.02 11.54
N LEU A 102 12.98 -4.35 12.83
CA LEU A 102 14.07 -5.08 13.49
C LEU A 102 14.13 -6.56 13.13
N LEU A 103 12.99 -7.20 12.89
CA LEU A 103 12.87 -8.65 12.75
C LEU A 103 12.51 -9.08 11.33
N GLY A 104 11.71 -8.28 10.64
CA GLY A 104 11.26 -8.53 9.27
C GLY A 104 12.09 -7.82 8.20
N ASP A 105 12.62 -6.66 8.56
CA ASP A 105 13.52 -5.83 7.75
C ASP A 105 13.06 -5.59 6.29
N PRO A 106 11.76 -5.32 6.04
CA PRO A 106 11.30 -5.03 4.67
C PRO A 106 11.98 -3.74 4.16
N ASP A 107 12.11 -3.63 2.84
CA ASP A 107 12.73 -2.47 2.19
C ASP A 107 11.83 -1.24 2.21
N ILE A 108 10.51 -1.42 2.16
CA ILE A 108 9.50 -0.36 2.12
C ILE A 108 8.48 -0.59 3.22
N LEU A 109 8.13 0.45 3.97
CA LEU A 109 7.07 0.40 4.97
C LEU A 109 5.76 0.96 4.41
N GLN A 110 4.65 0.26 4.66
CA GLN A 110 3.33 0.59 4.10
C GLN A 110 2.26 0.82 5.19
N PRO A 111 2.44 1.81 6.09
CA PRO A 111 1.42 2.05 7.11
C PRO A 111 0.11 2.54 6.49
N ASP A 112 -1.00 1.91 6.89
CA ASP A 112 -2.34 2.41 6.63
C ASP A 112 -2.79 3.36 7.73
N ILE A 113 -3.39 4.49 7.37
CA ILE A 113 -3.77 5.53 8.33
C ILE A 113 -4.85 5.05 9.33
N LEU A 114 -5.69 4.10 8.92
CA LEU A 114 -6.76 3.55 9.76
C LEU A 114 -6.21 2.45 10.67
N SER A 115 -5.47 1.49 10.12
CA SER A 115 -4.91 0.35 10.84
C SER A 115 -3.84 0.79 11.84
N ALA A 116 -2.97 1.70 11.42
CA ALA A 116 -1.82 2.12 12.23
C ALA A 116 -2.15 3.07 13.38
N GLY A 117 -3.39 3.58 13.50
CA GLY A 117 -3.82 4.39 14.63
C GLY A 117 -3.95 5.90 14.37
N GLY A 118 -4.13 6.30 13.11
CA GLY A 118 -4.42 7.66 12.68
C GLY A 118 -3.19 8.53 12.44
N PRO A 119 -3.38 9.80 12.00
CA PRO A 119 -2.31 10.68 11.53
C PRO A 119 -1.15 10.86 12.52
N SER A 120 -1.47 11.02 13.80
CA SER A 120 -0.45 11.24 14.84
C SER A 120 0.46 10.02 15.05
N GLU A 121 -0.08 8.81 14.89
CA GLU A 121 0.70 7.60 15.02
C GLU A 121 1.49 7.30 13.75
N VAL A 122 0.86 7.46 12.58
CA VAL A 122 1.52 7.28 11.28
C VAL A 122 2.68 8.26 11.11
N LYS A 123 2.55 9.52 11.57
CA LYS A 123 3.67 10.47 11.60
C LYS A 123 4.88 9.93 12.37
N LYS A 124 4.66 9.28 13.50
CA LYS A 124 5.75 8.66 14.30
C LYS A 124 6.35 7.44 13.62
N ILE A 125 5.53 6.69 12.86
CA ILE A 125 6.02 5.59 12.02
C ILE A 125 6.92 6.14 10.89
N PHE A 126 6.55 7.27 10.28
CA PHE A 126 7.39 7.94 9.28
C PHE A 126 8.72 8.44 9.86
N ASP A 127 8.69 8.99 11.08
CA ASP A 127 9.91 9.39 11.78
C ASP A 127 10.82 8.19 12.07
N LEU A 128 10.23 7.06 12.47
CA LEU A 128 10.93 5.79 12.66
C LEU A 128 11.52 5.29 11.33
N ALA A 129 10.75 5.29 10.24
CA ALA A 129 11.21 4.91 8.91
C ALA A 129 12.41 5.77 8.46
N THR A 130 12.35 7.08 8.73
CA THR A 130 13.45 8.01 8.43
C THR A 130 14.72 7.65 9.23
N MET A 131 14.61 7.32 10.50
CA MET A 131 15.75 6.89 11.34
C MET A 131 16.42 5.62 10.80
N TRP A 132 15.65 4.70 10.23
CA TRP A 132 16.13 3.45 9.65
C TRP A 132 16.46 3.57 8.15
N ASN A 133 16.36 4.78 7.58
CA ASN A 133 16.54 5.04 6.16
C ASN A 133 15.66 4.13 5.26
N LYS A 134 14.44 3.84 5.71
CA LYS A 134 13.46 3.06 4.97
C LYS A 134 12.52 4.01 4.24
N PRO A 135 12.32 3.89 2.91
CA PRO A 135 11.26 4.59 2.21
C PRO A 135 9.89 4.14 2.73
N VAL A 136 8.90 5.01 2.57
CA VAL A 136 7.52 4.73 2.92
C VAL A 136 6.63 4.84 1.69
N MET A 137 5.65 3.95 1.59
CA MET A 137 4.62 3.93 0.56
C MET A 137 3.28 3.62 1.25
N PRO A 138 2.55 4.64 1.72
CA PRO A 138 1.37 4.40 2.53
C PRO A 138 0.31 3.59 1.79
N HIS A 139 -0.24 2.57 2.46
CA HIS A 139 -1.45 1.87 2.03
C HIS A 139 -2.66 2.79 2.16
N SER A 140 -3.47 2.91 1.10
CA SER A 140 -4.62 3.81 1.05
C SER A 140 -5.71 3.27 0.12
N PRO A 141 -6.47 2.24 0.55
CA PRO A 141 -7.41 1.50 -0.31
C PRO A 141 -8.76 2.18 -0.46
N GLN A 142 -8.99 3.30 0.26
CA GLN A 142 -10.24 4.05 0.22
C GLN A 142 -10.03 5.48 -0.22
N ALA A 143 -10.64 5.87 -1.34
CA ALA A 143 -10.75 7.28 -1.72
C ALA A 143 -11.64 8.05 -0.71
N GLY A 144 -11.35 9.34 -0.54
CA GLY A 144 -12.09 10.22 0.36
C GLY A 144 -11.35 10.58 1.64
N ILE A 145 -11.98 10.46 2.80
CA ILE A 145 -11.38 10.87 4.09
C ILE A 145 -10.08 10.12 4.38
N ASN A 146 -10.05 8.81 4.12
CA ASN A 146 -8.86 7.99 4.33
C ASN A 146 -7.68 8.49 3.49
N SER A 147 -7.85 8.57 2.18
CA SER A 147 -6.77 9.00 1.27
C SER A 147 -6.29 10.42 1.57
N MET A 148 -7.19 11.35 1.92
CA MET A 148 -6.80 12.71 2.27
C MET A 148 -6.04 12.78 3.59
N ALA A 149 -6.48 12.05 4.63
CA ALA A 149 -5.76 11.98 5.89
C ALA A 149 -4.36 11.37 5.73
N SER A 150 -4.26 10.29 4.94
CA SER A 150 -3.01 9.65 4.60
C SER A 150 -2.09 10.58 3.82
N LEU A 151 -2.59 11.22 2.76
CA LEU A 151 -1.81 12.11 1.90
C LEU A 151 -1.29 13.35 2.65
N HIS A 152 -2.13 13.99 3.49
CA HIS A 152 -1.69 15.09 4.34
C HIS A 152 -0.58 14.66 5.30
N THR A 153 -0.70 13.47 5.90
CA THR A 153 0.35 12.94 6.77
C THR A 153 1.62 12.62 5.97
N TYR A 154 1.47 12.00 4.80
CA TYR A 154 2.58 11.65 3.92
C TYR A 154 3.35 12.86 3.42
N SER A 155 2.69 14.00 3.18
CA SER A 155 3.35 15.24 2.75
C SER A 155 4.35 15.79 3.77
N THR A 156 4.34 15.30 5.00
CA THR A 156 5.26 15.71 6.08
C THR A 156 6.52 14.87 6.18
N VAL A 157 6.63 13.77 5.40
CA VAL A 157 7.78 12.87 5.49
C VAL A 157 8.90 13.32 4.54
N GLN A 158 10.14 13.30 5.03
CA GLN A 158 11.29 13.79 4.26
C GLN A 158 11.76 12.80 3.19
N ASN A 159 11.58 11.50 3.42
CA ASN A 159 11.96 10.43 2.51
C ASN A 159 10.77 9.86 1.72
N ALA A 160 9.81 10.72 1.35
CA ALA A 160 8.70 10.39 0.46
C ALA A 160 9.19 10.19 -0.98
N THR A 161 9.88 9.08 -1.22
CA THR A 161 10.50 8.75 -2.51
C THR A 161 9.64 7.81 -3.35
N ARG A 162 8.56 7.26 -2.76
CA ARG A 162 7.62 6.37 -3.44
C ARG A 162 6.30 7.10 -3.72
N PRO A 163 5.53 6.70 -4.74
CA PRO A 163 4.20 7.23 -4.92
C PRO A 163 3.28 6.87 -3.75
N HIS A 164 2.31 7.75 -3.45
CA HIS A 164 1.24 7.42 -2.52
C HIS A 164 0.22 6.52 -3.23
N GLU A 165 -0.27 5.49 -2.56
CA GLU A 165 -1.33 4.66 -3.11
C GLU A 165 -2.64 5.44 -3.23
N PHE A 166 -3.36 5.18 -4.31
CA PHE A 166 -4.74 5.62 -4.49
C PHE A 166 -5.57 4.46 -5.05
N SER A 167 -6.61 4.09 -4.34
CA SER A 167 -7.53 3.02 -4.73
C SER A 167 -8.98 3.40 -4.45
N THR A 168 -9.89 2.79 -5.17
CA THR A 168 -11.35 2.88 -4.96
C THR A 168 -11.95 1.57 -4.47
N GLU A 169 -11.11 0.62 -4.08
CA GLU A 169 -11.52 -0.75 -3.75
C GLU A 169 -12.64 -0.79 -2.70
N PHE A 170 -12.52 0.03 -1.67
CA PHE A 170 -13.49 0.06 -0.56
C PHE A 170 -14.32 1.35 -0.46
N SER A 171 -14.27 2.22 -1.47
CA SER A 171 -14.97 3.51 -1.43
C SER A 171 -16.17 3.62 -2.38
N GLY A 172 -16.39 2.63 -3.23
CA GLY A 172 -17.40 2.69 -4.28
C GLY A 172 -16.95 3.53 -5.49
N PRO A 173 -17.87 3.85 -6.40
CA PRO A 173 -17.59 4.63 -7.61
C PRO A 173 -17.02 6.01 -7.29
N LEU A 174 -16.10 6.51 -8.13
CA LEU A 174 -15.50 7.84 -7.95
C LEU A 174 -16.53 8.98 -8.00
N ASP A 175 -17.61 8.82 -8.75
CA ASP A 175 -18.69 9.82 -8.80
C ASP A 175 -19.37 9.98 -7.43
N ASP A 176 -19.59 8.88 -6.71
CA ASP A 176 -20.16 8.91 -5.36
C ASP A 176 -19.17 9.56 -4.37
N VAL A 177 -17.90 9.24 -4.49
CA VAL A 177 -16.82 9.84 -3.68
C VAL A 177 -16.74 11.35 -3.93
N HIS A 178 -16.84 11.76 -5.20
CA HIS A 178 -16.87 13.17 -5.58
C HIS A 178 -18.15 13.88 -5.07
N GLU A 179 -19.32 13.25 -5.18
CA GLU A 179 -20.57 13.80 -4.65
C GLU A 179 -20.50 14.02 -3.13
N LEU A 180 -19.83 13.11 -2.40
CA LEU A 180 -19.68 13.19 -0.94
C LEU A 180 -18.65 14.22 -0.48
N TYR A 181 -17.49 14.29 -1.13
CA TYR A 181 -16.29 14.95 -0.60
C TYR A 181 -15.73 16.06 -1.49
N GLY A 182 -16.26 16.22 -2.71
CA GLY A 182 -15.79 17.20 -3.69
C GLY A 182 -14.51 16.80 -4.43
N ASP A 183 -13.96 17.73 -5.21
CA ASP A 183 -12.86 17.51 -6.15
C ASP A 183 -11.51 17.13 -5.51
N VAL A 184 -11.30 17.52 -4.26
CA VAL A 184 -9.99 17.34 -3.59
C VAL A 184 -9.57 15.90 -3.41
N VAL A 185 -10.53 14.96 -3.50
CA VAL A 185 -10.30 13.52 -3.32
C VAL A 185 -10.08 12.78 -4.62
N ILE A 186 -10.09 13.49 -5.75
CA ILE A 186 -9.99 12.88 -7.08
C ILE A 186 -8.62 13.15 -7.69
N PRO A 187 -7.91 12.11 -8.16
CA PRO A 187 -6.62 12.31 -8.83
C PRO A 187 -6.79 12.98 -10.19
N ILE A 188 -5.94 13.95 -10.47
CA ILE A 188 -5.89 14.65 -11.75
C ILE A 188 -4.59 14.27 -12.46
N LYS A 189 -4.71 13.59 -13.60
CA LYS A 189 -3.54 13.12 -14.39
C LYS A 189 -2.54 12.30 -13.58
N GLY A 190 -3.05 11.43 -12.71
CA GLY A 190 -2.23 10.58 -11.84
C GLY A 190 -1.61 11.29 -10.63
N GLN A 191 -2.05 12.49 -10.30
CA GLN A 191 -1.57 13.25 -9.16
C GLN A 191 -2.71 13.65 -8.23
N MET A 192 -2.48 13.51 -6.92
CA MET A 192 -3.34 14.06 -5.88
C MET A 192 -2.82 15.43 -5.46
N HIS A 193 -3.72 16.40 -5.32
CA HIS A 193 -3.40 17.76 -4.91
C HIS A 193 -3.92 18.02 -3.50
N LEU A 194 -3.03 18.43 -2.60
CA LEU A 194 -3.41 18.88 -1.27
C LEU A 194 -4.09 20.25 -1.34
N SER A 195 -5.16 20.41 -0.57
CA SER A 195 -5.86 21.66 -0.44
C SER A 195 -5.26 22.52 0.68
N ASP A 196 -5.23 23.86 0.49
CA ASP A 196 -4.88 24.83 1.55
C ASP A 196 -6.06 25.12 2.50
N ARG A 197 -7.21 24.47 2.32
CA ARG A 197 -8.36 24.62 3.22
C ARG A 197 -8.07 24.00 4.60
N PRO A 198 -8.72 24.50 5.67
CA PRO A 198 -8.58 23.91 7.00
C PRO A 198 -8.92 22.40 7.06
N GLY A 199 -8.28 21.69 7.97
CA GLY A 199 -8.48 20.27 8.18
C GLY A 199 -7.96 19.43 7.01
N LEU A 200 -8.77 18.50 6.52
CA LEU A 200 -8.44 17.65 5.36
C LEU A 200 -8.76 18.32 4.01
N GLY A 201 -9.24 19.57 4.03
CA GLY A 201 -9.68 20.28 2.83
C GLY A 201 -10.99 19.78 2.23
N ILE A 202 -11.67 18.86 2.91
CA ILE A 202 -12.93 18.25 2.50
C ILE A 202 -14.11 19.06 3.04
N GLU A 203 -15.13 19.26 2.21
CA GLU A 203 -16.44 19.72 2.64
C GLU A 203 -17.45 18.60 2.40
N LEU A 204 -17.96 18.04 3.51
CA LEU A 204 -18.94 16.96 3.44
C LEU A 204 -20.27 17.44 2.89
N ASN A 205 -20.77 16.81 1.84
CA ASN A 205 -22.11 17.07 1.31
C ASN A 205 -23.17 16.33 2.13
N GLU A 206 -23.78 17.01 3.09
CA GLU A 206 -24.78 16.42 4.00
C GLU A 206 -26.02 15.87 3.26
N THR A 207 -26.37 16.44 2.12
CA THR A 207 -27.48 15.94 1.29
C THR A 207 -27.12 14.58 0.67
N ALA A 208 -25.89 14.45 0.17
CA ALA A 208 -25.39 13.17 -0.36
C ALA A 208 -25.28 12.11 0.75
N VAL A 209 -24.80 12.48 1.94
CA VAL A 209 -24.77 11.57 3.11
C VAL A 209 -26.16 11.04 3.41
N THR A 210 -27.18 11.93 3.45
CA THR A 210 -28.56 11.54 3.74
C THR A 210 -29.11 10.55 2.71
N LYS A 211 -28.79 10.74 1.42
CA LYS A 211 -29.22 9.82 0.35
C LYS A 211 -28.58 8.44 0.46
N LEU A 212 -27.33 8.36 0.90
CA LEU A 212 -26.57 7.10 0.98
C LEU A 212 -26.76 6.35 2.29
N THR A 213 -27.43 6.97 3.27
CA THR A 213 -27.71 6.34 4.59
C THR A 213 -29.05 5.60 4.61
N LEU A 214 -29.86 5.68 3.57
CA LEU A 214 -31.15 4.99 3.41
C LEU A 214 -31.01 3.70 2.62
#